data_dd3158e8093fb8f52b48abec546e8895
#
_entry.id   dd3158e8093fb8f52b48abec546e8895
#
_cell.length_a   1.000
_cell.length_b   1.000
_cell.length_c   1.000
_cell.angle_alpha   90.00
_cell.angle_beta   90.00
_cell.angle_gamma   90.00
#
_symmetry.space_group_name_H-M   'P 1'
#
loop_
_entity.id
_entity.type
_entity.pdbx_description
1 polymer ?
#
loop_
_entity_poly.entity_id
_entity_poly.type
_entity_poly.pdbx_seq_one_letter_code
_entity_poly.pdbx_strand_id
1 'polypeptide(L)'
;AIDQLFANLTLPEDRARERSRLELRGRPAAEVLAGLQTWLGGMKSDDARLEHHQLNGLWVSWGLDRVDLPLLKKLLQAKDHRVRAAAVRVLRYNGHNVADQRDLLLRAASDTHGRVRLEAVNAATWLGKDFGLSVLAEARKQPEDAWLKPVFAAAASYLNGGSVVAAPPAKASTTLTGQDKRLFELGEQVYRREAHCITCHQADGQGLPAAQFPPIAKSNWVSGNPERLIRLSLHGLMGPIEVNGVKYPGQVPMTAFKGLSDD
;
A
#
# COMPACT_ATOMS: atom_id res chain seq x y z
N ALA A 1 -24.48 -15.20 -14.04
CA ALA A 1 -24.00 -16.54 -13.66
C ALA A 1 -22.60 -16.44 -13.08
N ILE A 2 -22.24 -17.33 -12.16
CA ILE A 2 -20.92 -17.33 -11.51
C ILE A 2 -19.81 -17.61 -12.53
N ASP A 3 -20.06 -18.49 -13.48
CA ASP A 3 -19.11 -18.84 -14.54
C ASP A 3 -18.69 -17.63 -15.38
N GLN A 4 -19.62 -16.71 -15.65
CA GLN A 4 -19.28 -15.47 -16.37
C GLN A 4 -18.35 -14.58 -15.56
N LEU A 5 -18.50 -14.54 -14.24
CA LEU A 5 -17.60 -13.77 -13.36
C LEU A 5 -16.19 -14.36 -13.38
N PHE A 6 -16.05 -15.68 -13.39
CA PHE A 6 -14.76 -16.35 -13.55
C PHE A 6 -14.17 -16.11 -14.94
N ALA A 7 -14.97 -16.19 -16.02
CA ALA A 7 -14.51 -15.87 -17.36
C ALA A 7 -13.97 -14.44 -17.45
N ASN A 8 -14.60 -13.48 -16.80
CA ASN A 8 -14.16 -12.09 -16.75
C ASN A 8 -12.79 -11.91 -16.07
N LEU A 9 -12.36 -12.82 -15.18
CA LEU A 9 -11.06 -12.74 -14.54
C LEU A 9 -9.88 -12.93 -15.50
N THR A 10 -10.12 -13.40 -16.71
CA THR A 10 -9.11 -13.54 -17.78
C THR A 10 -9.03 -12.33 -18.70
N LEU A 11 -9.97 -11.39 -18.59
CA LEU A 11 -10.00 -10.19 -19.44
C LEU A 11 -8.76 -9.30 -19.20
N PRO A 12 -8.32 -8.55 -20.23
CA PRO A 12 -7.18 -7.63 -20.08
C PRO A 12 -7.50 -6.43 -19.18
N GLU A 13 -8.76 -6.01 -19.08
CA GLU A 13 -9.19 -4.83 -18.34
C GLU A 13 -9.20 -5.08 -16.83
N ASP A 14 -8.37 -4.35 -16.10
CA ASP A 14 -8.28 -4.44 -14.62
C ASP A 14 -9.63 -4.22 -13.95
N ARG A 15 -10.36 -3.20 -14.38
CA ARG A 15 -11.66 -2.85 -13.80
C ARG A 15 -12.70 -3.97 -13.94
N ALA A 16 -12.68 -4.70 -15.06
CA ALA A 16 -13.57 -5.84 -15.25
C ALA A 16 -13.23 -6.99 -14.29
N ARG A 17 -11.94 -7.28 -14.13
CA ARG A 17 -11.47 -8.28 -13.16
C ARG A 17 -11.79 -7.90 -11.71
N GLU A 18 -11.55 -6.64 -11.35
CA GLU A 18 -11.82 -6.15 -10.01
C GLU A 18 -13.31 -6.23 -9.66
N ARG A 19 -14.19 -5.75 -10.54
CA ARG A 19 -15.64 -5.84 -10.34
C ARG A 19 -16.11 -7.28 -10.21
N SER A 20 -15.55 -8.19 -11.01
CA SER A 20 -15.89 -9.61 -10.92
C SER A 20 -15.45 -10.23 -9.59
N ARG A 21 -14.26 -9.85 -9.05
CA ARG A 21 -13.84 -10.28 -7.71
C ARG A 21 -14.75 -9.74 -6.61
N LEU A 22 -15.16 -8.46 -6.69
CA LEU A 22 -16.10 -7.86 -5.72
C LEU A 22 -17.46 -8.55 -5.76
N GLU A 23 -17.99 -8.84 -6.93
CA GLU A 23 -19.26 -9.55 -7.10
C GLU A 23 -19.16 -11.00 -6.58
N LEU A 24 -18.08 -11.72 -6.86
CA LEU A 24 -17.83 -13.05 -6.32
C LEU A 24 -17.77 -13.04 -4.78
N ARG A 25 -17.15 -12.01 -4.19
CA ARG A 25 -17.08 -11.86 -2.73
C ARG A 25 -18.47 -11.75 -2.07
N GLY A 26 -19.46 -11.21 -2.77
CA GLY A 26 -20.83 -11.08 -2.30
C GLY A 26 -21.69 -12.35 -2.47
N ARG A 27 -21.15 -13.42 -3.06
CA ARG A 27 -21.87 -14.69 -3.31
C ARG A 27 -21.63 -15.71 -2.18
N PRO A 28 -22.46 -16.76 -2.08
CA PRO A 28 -22.23 -17.85 -1.13
C PRO A 28 -20.83 -18.46 -1.32
N ALA A 29 -20.01 -18.44 -0.29
CA ALA A 29 -18.62 -18.84 -0.37
C ALA A 29 -18.43 -20.27 -0.90
N ALA A 30 -19.27 -21.22 -0.50
CA ALA A 30 -19.19 -22.61 -0.96
C ALA A 30 -19.36 -22.73 -2.49
N GLU A 31 -20.32 -21.98 -3.05
CA GLU A 31 -20.57 -21.96 -4.50
C GLU A 31 -19.38 -21.35 -5.25
N VAL A 32 -18.85 -20.23 -4.75
CA VAL A 32 -17.71 -19.55 -5.36
C VAL A 32 -16.46 -20.43 -5.30
N LEU A 33 -16.19 -21.09 -4.19
CA LEU A 33 -15.00 -21.94 -4.05
C LEU A 33 -15.10 -23.18 -4.96
N ALA A 34 -16.29 -23.79 -5.11
CA ALA A 34 -16.48 -24.89 -6.06
C ALA A 34 -16.25 -24.43 -7.51
N GLY A 35 -16.83 -23.27 -7.89
CA GLY A 35 -16.60 -22.66 -9.20
C GLY A 35 -15.12 -22.28 -9.43
N LEU A 36 -14.44 -21.80 -8.40
CA LEU A 36 -13.00 -21.47 -8.45
C LEU A 36 -12.16 -22.71 -8.79
N GLN A 37 -12.41 -23.83 -8.12
CA GLN A 37 -11.67 -25.07 -8.39
C GLN A 37 -11.90 -25.57 -9.82
N THR A 38 -13.14 -25.53 -10.29
CA THR A 38 -13.50 -25.89 -11.67
C THR A 38 -12.77 -24.97 -12.67
N TRP A 39 -12.82 -23.67 -12.43
CA TRP A 39 -12.18 -22.67 -13.29
C TRP A 39 -10.65 -22.84 -13.33
N LEU A 40 -10.00 -23.02 -12.17
CA LEU A 40 -8.55 -23.26 -12.07
C LEU A 40 -8.15 -24.57 -12.79
N GLY A 41 -8.94 -25.62 -12.63
CA GLY A 41 -8.72 -26.92 -13.26
C GLY A 41 -8.85 -26.89 -14.79
N GLY A 42 -9.67 -25.97 -15.33
CA GLY A 42 -9.85 -25.77 -16.76
C GLY A 42 -8.77 -24.91 -17.45
N MET A 43 -7.83 -24.37 -16.70
CA MET A 43 -6.76 -23.52 -17.27
C MET A 43 -5.76 -24.36 -18.08
N LYS A 44 -5.37 -23.84 -19.24
CA LYS A 44 -4.36 -24.47 -20.09
C LYS A 44 -2.96 -24.19 -19.54
N SER A 45 -2.12 -25.22 -19.49
CA SER A 45 -0.75 -25.11 -18.99
C SER A 45 0.18 -24.31 -19.88
N ASP A 46 -0.16 -24.15 -21.15
CA ASP A 46 0.58 -23.37 -22.15
C ASP A 46 0.11 -21.90 -22.27
N ASP A 47 -0.86 -21.48 -21.45
CA ASP A 47 -1.29 -20.09 -21.42
C ASP A 47 -0.17 -19.20 -20.88
N ALA A 48 0.30 -18.27 -21.69
CA ALA A 48 1.34 -17.31 -21.33
C ALA A 48 0.98 -16.43 -20.11
N ARG A 49 -0.32 -16.32 -19.77
CA ARG A 49 -0.84 -15.55 -18.65
C ARG A 49 -1.33 -16.43 -17.50
N LEU A 50 -1.04 -17.72 -17.52
CA LEU A 50 -1.51 -18.70 -16.55
C LEU A 50 -1.29 -18.24 -15.09
N GLU A 51 -0.07 -17.83 -14.74
CA GLU A 51 0.26 -17.39 -13.37
C GLU A 51 -0.55 -16.16 -12.96
N HIS A 52 -0.79 -15.23 -13.89
CA HIS A 52 -1.62 -14.05 -13.64
C HIS A 52 -3.09 -14.43 -13.42
N HIS A 53 -3.63 -15.38 -14.20
CA HIS A 53 -4.99 -15.87 -14.00
C HIS A 53 -5.13 -16.61 -12.67
N GLN A 54 -4.17 -17.47 -12.34
CA GLN A 54 -4.09 -18.14 -11.04
C GLN A 54 -4.01 -17.16 -9.87
N LEU A 55 -3.30 -16.03 -10.03
CA LEU A 55 -3.27 -14.97 -9.03
C LEU A 55 -4.65 -14.33 -8.82
N ASN A 56 -5.43 -14.12 -9.88
CA ASN A 56 -6.82 -13.68 -9.73
C ASN A 56 -7.66 -14.69 -8.94
N GLY A 57 -7.44 -15.99 -9.13
CA GLY A 57 -8.07 -17.03 -8.32
C GLY A 57 -7.67 -16.98 -6.85
N LEU A 58 -6.39 -16.74 -6.56
CA LEU A 58 -5.92 -16.55 -5.19
C LEU A 58 -6.59 -15.34 -4.53
N TRP A 59 -6.77 -14.24 -5.24
CA TRP A 59 -7.47 -13.06 -4.73
C TRP A 59 -8.96 -13.30 -4.51
N VAL A 60 -9.61 -14.15 -5.31
CA VAL A 60 -11.00 -14.56 -5.06
C VAL A 60 -11.10 -15.32 -3.74
N SER A 61 -10.27 -16.34 -3.53
CA SER A 61 -10.25 -17.13 -2.29
C SER A 61 -9.92 -16.27 -1.06
N TRP A 62 -8.96 -15.33 -1.21
CA TRP A 62 -8.65 -14.35 -0.16
C TRP A 62 -9.85 -13.43 0.14
N GLY A 63 -10.53 -12.92 -0.88
CA GLY A 63 -11.72 -12.08 -0.70
C GLY A 63 -12.88 -12.74 0.07
N LEU A 64 -12.88 -14.07 0.12
CA LEU A 64 -13.84 -14.88 0.89
C LEU A 64 -13.32 -15.29 2.29
N ASP A 65 -12.15 -14.80 2.70
CA ASP A 65 -11.43 -15.25 3.92
C ASP A 65 -11.19 -16.77 3.95
N ARG A 66 -10.96 -17.37 2.78
CA ARG A 66 -10.74 -18.81 2.56
C ARG A 66 -9.57 -19.02 1.61
N VAL A 67 -8.39 -18.50 2.00
CA VAL A 67 -7.21 -18.54 1.14
C VAL A 67 -6.88 -19.98 0.71
N ASP A 68 -6.76 -20.19 -0.59
CA ASP A 68 -6.29 -21.45 -1.16
C ASP A 68 -4.78 -21.59 -0.91
N LEU A 69 -4.42 -22.33 0.15
CA LEU A 69 -3.03 -22.48 0.58
C LEU A 69 -2.15 -23.22 -0.45
N PRO A 70 -2.59 -24.29 -1.09
CA PRO A 70 -1.85 -24.90 -2.19
C PRO A 70 -1.54 -23.91 -3.31
N LEU A 71 -2.53 -23.15 -3.74
CA LEU A 71 -2.37 -22.12 -4.78
C LEU A 71 -1.42 -21.00 -4.31
N LEU A 72 -1.55 -20.52 -3.08
CA LEU A 72 -0.65 -19.53 -2.50
C LEU A 72 0.81 -20.02 -2.56
N LYS A 73 1.09 -21.24 -2.08
CA LYS A 73 2.44 -21.83 -2.08
C LYS A 73 2.99 -22.00 -3.49
N LYS A 74 2.16 -22.39 -4.46
CA LYS A 74 2.52 -22.45 -5.86
C LYS A 74 2.93 -21.07 -6.40
N LEU A 75 2.14 -20.03 -6.14
CA LEU A 75 2.36 -18.68 -6.66
C LEU A 75 3.53 -17.95 -5.99
N LEU A 76 3.90 -18.34 -4.78
CA LEU A 76 5.16 -17.89 -4.16
C LEU A 76 6.41 -18.33 -4.93
N GLN A 77 6.28 -19.33 -5.83
CA GLN A 77 7.35 -19.86 -6.68
C GLN A 77 7.13 -19.54 -8.18
N ALA A 78 6.20 -18.66 -8.50
CA ALA A 78 5.88 -18.27 -9.86
C ALA A 78 7.11 -17.72 -10.60
N LYS A 79 7.16 -17.89 -11.93
CA LYS A 79 8.22 -17.30 -12.77
C LYS A 79 8.17 -15.77 -12.75
N ASP A 80 6.96 -15.21 -12.83
CA ASP A 80 6.76 -13.76 -12.78
C ASP A 80 6.94 -13.22 -11.35
N HIS A 81 7.93 -12.39 -11.15
CA HIS A 81 8.19 -11.74 -9.86
C HIS A 81 7.01 -10.90 -9.34
N ARG A 82 6.16 -10.37 -10.22
CA ARG A 82 4.96 -9.61 -9.83
C ARG A 82 3.94 -10.52 -9.16
N VAL A 83 3.81 -11.73 -9.65
CA VAL A 83 2.95 -12.77 -9.08
C VAL A 83 3.52 -13.22 -7.72
N ARG A 84 4.83 -13.49 -7.63
CA ARG A 84 5.48 -13.83 -6.36
C ARG A 84 5.28 -12.74 -5.31
N ALA A 85 5.52 -11.47 -5.67
CA ALA A 85 5.33 -10.34 -4.76
C ALA A 85 3.87 -10.22 -4.28
N ALA A 86 2.90 -10.39 -5.18
CA ALA A 86 1.49 -10.38 -4.83
C ALA A 86 1.10 -11.55 -3.91
N ALA A 87 1.69 -12.74 -4.13
CA ALA A 87 1.50 -13.89 -3.25
C ALA A 87 2.08 -13.66 -1.84
N VAL A 88 3.26 -13.04 -1.74
CA VAL A 88 3.83 -12.62 -0.44
C VAL A 88 2.92 -11.63 0.28
N ARG A 89 2.27 -10.72 -0.45
CA ARG A 89 1.29 -9.81 0.15
C ARG A 89 0.08 -10.56 0.71
N VAL A 90 -0.44 -11.58 0.01
CA VAL A 90 -1.49 -12.45 0.55
C VAL A 90 -1.01 -13.18 1.81
N LEU A 91 0.21 -13.71 1.79
CA LEU A 91 0.84 -14.35 2.95
C LEU A 91 0.96 -13.38 4.14
N ARG A 92 1.27 -12.11 3.91
CA ARG A 92 1.32 -11.08 4.97
C ARG A 92 0.01 -10.97 5.74
N TYR A 93 -1.12 -10.89 5.04
CA TYR A 93 -2.44 -10.68 5.64
C TYR A 93 -3.08 -11.98 6.19
N ASN A 94 -2.64 -13.14 5.70
CA ASN A 94 -3.24 -14.43 6.04
C ASN A 94 -2.26 -15.39 6.72
N GLY A 95 -1.11 -14.91 7.13
CA GLY A 95 -0.06 -15.74 7.68
C GLY A 95 -0.43 -16.50 8.95
N HIS A 96 -1.39 -15.98 9.74
CA HIS A 96 -1.93 -16.65 10.91
C HIS A 96 -2.56 -18.02 10.59
N ASN A 97 -2.94 -18.27 9.34
CA ASN A 97 -3.47 -19.53 8.84
C ASN A 97 -2.41 -20.38 8.11
N VAL A 98 -1.14 -19.95 8.08
CA VAL A 98 -0.06 -20.59 7.33
C VAL A 98 1.04 -21.03 8.28
N ALA A 99 1.07 -22.30 8.63
CA ALA A 99 1.97 -22.84 9.65
C ALA A 99 3.46 -22.56 9.37
N ASP A 100 3.85 -22.57 8.10
CA ASP A 100 5.22 -22.33 7.63
C ASP A 100 5.46 -20.88 7.14
N GLN A 101 4.65 -19.92 7.59
CA GLN A 101 4.73 -18.51 7.20
C GLN A 101 6.16 -17.95 7.32
N ARG A 102 6.85 -18.23 8.43
CA ARG A 102 8.20 -17.70 8.67
C ARG A 102 9.20 -18.19 7.65
N ASP A 103 9.18 -19.49 7.33
CA ASP A 103 10.08 -20.07 6.33
C ASP A 103 9.78 -19.55 4.93
N LEU A 104 8.50 -19.36 4.59
CA LEU A 104 8.10 -18.78 3.31
C LEU A 104 8.58 -17.33 3.17
N LEU A 105 8.52 -16.53 4.23
CA LEU A 105 9.01 -15.15 4.23
C LEU A 105 10.53 -15.07 4.15
N LEU A 106 11.28 -15.94 4.83
CA LEU A 106 12.73 -16.02 4.68
C LEU A 106 13.14 -16.37 3.24
N ARG A 107 12.46 -17.34 2.62
CA ARG A 107 12.67 -17.65 1.20
C ARG A 107 12.35 -16.47 0.29
N ALA A 108 11.25 -15.76 0.53
CA ALA A 108 10.90 -14.57 -0.24
C ALA A 108 11.89 -13.40 -0.03
N ALA A 109 12.52 -13.31 1.14
CA ALA A 109 13.58 -12.33 1.41
C ALA A 109 14.85 -12.59 0.61
N SER A 110 15.12 -13.85 0.21
CA SER A 110 16.26 -14.23 -0.64
C SER A 110 15.97 -14.06 -2.14
N ASP A 111 14.76 -13.63 -2.54
CA ASP A 111 14.38 -13.51 -3.94
C ASP A 111 15.30 -12.56 -4.71
N THR A 112 15.64 -12.93 -5.94
CA THR A 112 16.48 -12.13 -6.82
C THR A 112 15.85 -10.78 -7.16
N HIS A 113 14.50 -10.69 -7.15
CA HIS A 113 13.80 -9.47 -7.49
C HIS A 113 13.44 -8.62 -6.24
N GLY A 114 13.90 -7.36 -6.24
CA GLY A 114 13.72 -6.43 -5.12
C GLY A 114 12.27 -6.25 -4.64
N ARG A 115 11.30 -6.27 -5.55
CA ARG A 115 9.89 -6.13 -5.18
C ARG A 115 9.38 -7.30 -4.31
N VAL A 116 9.85 -8.51 -4.53
CA VAL A 116 9.49 -9.68 -3.71
C VAL A 116 10.09 -9.54 -2.32
N ARG A 117 11.37 -9.15 -2.24
CA ARG A 117 12.07 -8.88 -0.97
C ARG A 117 11.39 -7.77 -0.18
N LEU A 118 10.94 -6.71 -0.86
CA LEU A 118 10.18 -5.61 -0.24
C LEU A 118 8.91 -6.12 0.47
N GLU A 119 8.11 -6.94 -0.21
CA GLU A 119 6.89 -7.50 0.40
C GLU A 119 7.22 -8.44 1.56
N ALA A 120 8.30 -9.22 1.47
CA ALA A 120 8.75 -10.10 2.55
C ALA A 120 9.17 -9.32 3.80
N VAL A 121 9.96 -8.26 3.64
CA VAL A 121 10.38 -7.38 4.75
C VAL A 121 9.15 -6.71 5.38
N ASN A 122 8.24 -6.16 4.56
CA ASN A 122 7.01 -5.56 5.07
C ASN A 122 6.13 -6.56 5.84
N ALA A 123 6.04 -7.82 5.37
CA ALA A 123 5.29 -8.85 6.07
C ALA A 123 5.95 -9.20 7.40
N ALA A 124 7.26 -9.30 7.44
CA ALA A 124 8.02 -9.69 8.61
C ALA A 124 7.98 -8.66 9.74
N THR A 125 7.75 -7.36 9.44
CA THR A 125 7.57 -6.33 10.48
C THR A 125 6.38 -6.62 11.40
N TRP A 126 5.42 -7.43 10.99
CA TRP A 126 4.25 -7.82 11.79
C TRP A 126 4.51 -9.01 12.73
N LEU A 127 5.65 -9.70 12.58
CA LEU A 127 5.94 -10.97 13.25
C LEU A 127 6.94 -10.84 14.41
N GLY A 128 7.18 -9.62 14.84
CA GLY A 128 8.06 -9.31 15.96
C GLY A 128 9.48 -8.92 15.53
N LYS A 129 10.19 -8.28 16.46
CA LYS A 129 11.50 -7.65 16.22
C LYS A 129 12.54 -8.62 15.67
N ASP A 130 12.81 -9.69 16.40
CA ASP A 130 13.94 -10.57 16.09
C ASP A 130 13.77 -11.27 14.73
N PHE A 131 12.56 -11.76 14.47
CA PHE A 131 12.25 -12.35 13.18
C PHE A 131 12.25 -11.30 12.05
N GLY A 132 11.66 -10.13 12.27
CA GLY A 132 11.68 -9.05 11.29
C GLY A 132 13.10 -8.63 10.91
N LEU A 133 14.00 -8.51 11.89
CA LEU A 133 15.41 -8.20 11.66
C LEU A 133 16.14 -9.33 10.91
N SER A 134 15.83 -10.61 11.18
CA SER A 134 16.43 -11.72 10.42
C SER A 134 16.01 -11.72 8.95
N VAL A 135 14.74 -11.46 8.66
CA VAL A 135 14.22 -11.32 7.28
C VAL A 135 14.84 -10.11 6.57
N LEU A 136 14.98 -9.00 7.27
CA LEU A 136 15.64 -7.80 6.73
C LEU A 136 17.12 -8.06 6.41
N ALA A 137 17.83 -8.74 7.30
CA ALA A 137 19.22 -9.13 7.08
C ALA A 137 19.37 -10.06 5.87
N GLU A 138 18.47 -11.03 5.71
CA GLU A 138 18.43 -11.90 4.53
C GLU A 138 18.20 -11.10 3.24
N ALA A 139 17.22 -10.18 3.24
CA ALA A 139 16.88 -9.35 2.09
C ALA A 139 18.05 -8.43 1.64
N ARG A 140 18.91 -8.04 2.59
CA ARG A 140 20.09 -7.19 2.35
C ARG A 140 21.30 -7.92 1.79
N LYS A 141 21.30 -9.23 1.71
CA LYS A 141 22.34 -9.99 1.01
C LYS A 141 22.35 -9.74 -0.49
N GLN A 142 21.23 -9.26 -1.04
CA GLN A 142 21.10 -8.87 -2.43
C GLN A 142 21.15 -7.34 -2.58
N PRO A 143 21.57 -6.80 -3.75
CA PRO A 143 21.65 -5.37 -3.96
C PRO A 143 20.36 -4.61 -3.67
N GLU A 144 20.47 -3.48 -3.00
CA GLU A 144 19.37 -2.55 -2.73
C GLU A 144 19.35 -1.45 -3.80
N ASP A 145 18.22 -1.31 -4.48
CA ASP A 145 17.98 -0.17 -5.38
C ASP A 145 17.48 1.07 -4.61
N ALA A 146 17.23 2.15 -5.36
CA ALA A 146 16.76 3.42 -4.78
C ALA A 146 15.39 3.31 -4.07
N TRP A 147 14.58 2.30 -4.41
CA TRP A 147 13.27 2.08 -3.80
C TRP A 147 13.34 1.21 -2.54
N LEU A 148 14.25 0.24 -2.53
CA LEU A 148 14.43 -0.66 -1.39
C LEU A 148 15.10 0.03 -0.21
N LYS A 149 16.12 0.87 -0.47
CA LYS A 149 16.88 1.56 0.59
C LYS A 149 16.00 2.26 1.63
N PRO A 150 15.06 3.17 1.26
CA PRO A 150 14.22 3.84 2.23
C PRO A 150 13.27 2.90 2.95
N VAL A 151 12.72 1.88 2.26
CA VAL A 151 11.81 0.90 2.87
C VAL A 151 12.54 0.04 3.90
N PHE A 152 13.74 -0.44 3.58
CA PHE A 152 14.54 -1.26 4.49
C PHE A 152 15.05 -0.45 5.69
N ALA A 153 15.37 0.83 5.48
CA ALA A 153 15.73 1.74 6.57
C ALA A 153 14.52 1.97 7.51
N ALA A 154 13.34 2.20 6.94
CA ALA A 154 12.10 2.37 7.71
C ALA A 154 11.74 1.11 8.50
N ALA A 155 11.84 -0.08 7.87
CA ALA A 155 11.60 -1.36 8.54
C ALA A 155 12.59 -1.59 9.70
N ALA A 156 13.89 -1.29 9.50
CA ALA A 156 14.90 -1.39 10.55
C ALA A 156 14.59 -0.45 11.73
N SER A 157 14.23 0.80 11.43
CA SER A 157 13.83 1.77 12.46
C SER A 157 12.63 1.30 13.25
N TYR A 158 11.57 0.89 12.57
CA TYR A 158 10.35 0.37 13.21
C TYR A 158 10.64 -0.82 14.13
N LEU A 159 11.36 -1.82 13.63
CA LEU A 159 11.69 -3.04 14.38
C LEU A 159 12.56 -2.75 15.61
N ASN A 160 13.36 -1.69 15.60
CA ASN A 160 14.16 -1.25 16.75
C ASN A 160 13.44 -0.24 17.67
N GLY A 161 12.11 -0.11 17.54
CA GLY A 161 11.31 0.78 18.38
C GLY A 161 11.35 2.24 17.94
N GLY A 162 11.96 2.53 16.78
CA GLY A 162 11.88 3.84 16.15
C GLY A 162 10.50 4.07 15.55
N SER A 163 10.04 5.31 15.54
CA SER A 163 8.84 5.69 14.79
C SER A 163 9.17 5.73 13.30
N VAL A 164 8.40 4.98 12.48
CA VAL A 164 8.43 5.12 11.01
C VAL A 164 7.72 6.39 10.54
N VAL A 165 6.90 6.94 11.39
CA VAL A 165 6.45 8.31 11.24
C VAL A 165 7.65 9.17 11.65
N ALA A 166 8.16 9.99 10.74
CA ALA A 166 9.15 11.00 11.11
C ALA A 166 8.68 11.62 12.43
N ALA A 167 9.56 11.64 13.43
CA ALA A 167 9.21 12.25 14.70
C ALA A 167 8.55 13.59 14.36
N PRO A 168 7.37 13.89 14.93
CA PRO A 168 6.75 15.17 14.67
C PRO A 168 7.86 16.21 14.87
N PRO A 169 8.03 17.14 13.93
CA PRO A 169 8.99 18.21 14.12
C PRO A 169 8.77 18.72 15.52
N ALA A 170 9.86 18.89 16.28
CA ALA A 170 9.79 19.35 17.67
C ALA A 170 8.73 20.45 17.71
N LYS A 171 7.68 20.27 18.52
CA LYS A 171 6.52 21.17 18.52
C LYS A 171 7.10 22.58 18.47
N ALA A 172 6.88 23.28 17.38
CA ALA A 172 7.26 24.68 17.33
C ALA A 172 6.66 25.27 18.61
N SER A 173 7.53 25.82 19.45
CA SER A 173 7.09 26.48 20.67
C SER A 173 6.22 27.65 20.22
N THR A 174 4.95 27.36 20.00
CA THR A 174 4.00 28.36 19.55
C THR A 174 3.56 29.08 20.80
N THR A 175 3.83 30.35 20.84
CA THR A 175 3.30 31.28 21.86
C THR A 175 1.79 31.51 21.70
N LEU A 176 1.10 30.61 20.95
CA LEU A 176 -0.34 30.67 20.74
C LEU A 176 -1.10 30.45 22.03
N THR A 177 -2.08 31.31 22.28
CA THR A 177 -2.94 31.27 23.45
C THR A 177 -4.42 31.28 23.05
N GLY A 178 -5.30 30.89 23.97
CA GLY A 178 -6.73 30.98 23.73
C GLY A 178 -7.24 30.20 22.55
N GLN A 179 -8.04 30.83 21.71
CA GLN A 179 -8.69 30.25 20.55
C GLN A 179 -7.68 29.77 19.48
N ASP A 180 -6.62 30.52 19.25
CA ASP A 180 -5.61 30.17 18.25
C ASP A 180 -4.89 28.87 18.60
N LYS A 181 -4.60 28.66 19.88
CA LYS A 181 -4.02 27.41 20.36
C LYS A 181 -4.97 26.23 20.10
N ARG A 182 -6.25 26.41 20.39
CA ARG A 182 -7.27 25.39 20.19
C ARG A 182 -7.40 25.03 18.70
N LEU A 183 -7.46 26.03 17.81
CA LEU A 183 -7.53 25.82 16.36
C LEU A 183 -6.29 25.12 15.85
N PHE A 184 -5.11 25.47 16.36
CA PHE A 184 -3.87 24.79 16.00
C PHE A 184 -3.88 23.30 16.40
N GLU A 185 -4.31 22.99 17.62
CA GLU A 185 -4.39 21.60 18.12
C GLU A 185 -5.41 20.77 17.31
N LEU A 186 -6.55 21.33 16.97
CA LEU A 186 -7.53 20.68 16.10
C LEU A 186 -6.98 20.48 14.69
N GLY A 187 -6.34 21.48 14.12
CA GLY A 187 -5.70 21.40 12.80
C GLY A 187 -4.60 20.35 12.77
N GLU A 188 -3.80 20.21 13.81
CA GLU A 188 -2.79 19.15 13.93
C GLU A 188 -3.44 17.77 13.93
N GLN A 189 -4.55 17.58 14.63
CA GLN A 189 -5.29 16.31 14.64
C GLN A 189 -5.83 15.97 13.26
N VAL A 190 -6.43 16.94 12.55
CA VAL A 190 -6.94 16.75 11.18
C VAL A 190 -5.80 16.43 10.21
N TYR A 191 -4.69 17.18 10.30
CA TYR A 191 -3.51 16.96 9.45
C TYR A 191 -2.96 15.54 9.57
N ARG A 192 -2.96 14.98 10.79
CA ARG A 192 -2.38 13.68 11.12
C ARG A 192 -3.32 12.50 10.89
N ARG A 193 -4.57 12.70 10.53
CA ARG A 193 -5.51 11.59 10.24
C ARG A 193 -4.98 10.74 9.08
N GLU A 194 -5.21 9.44 9.17
CA GLU A 194 -4.89 8.51 8.08
C GLU A 194 -5.65 8.91 6.80
N ALA A 195 -4.99 8.76 5.66
CA ALA A 195 -5.48 9.19 4.34
C ALA A 195 -5.73 10.70 4.17
N HIS A 196 -5.27 11.53 5.11
CA HIS A 196 -5.33 13.00 5.03
C HIS A 196 -3.97 13.61 4.65
N CYS A 197 -3.76 14.86 5.02
CA CYS A 197 -2.62 15.71 4.60
C CYS A 197 -1.24 15.07 4.80
N ILE A 198 -1.04 14.43 5.96
CA ILE A 198 0.23 13.79 6.34
C ILE A 198 0.65 12.68 5.37
N THR A 199 -0.30 12.00 4.74
CA THR A 199 -0.05 10.87 3.82
C THR A 199 0.78 11.32 2.62
N CYS A 200 0.51 12.49 2.08
CA CYS A 200 1.19 13.04 0.91
C CYS A 200 2.26 14.06 1.29
N HIS A 201 1.96 14.94 2.25
CA HIS A 201 2.84 16.05 2.61
C HIS A 201 3.80 15.73 3.76
N GLN A 202 3.79 14.51 4.28
CA GLN A 202 4.62 14.01 5.37
C GLN A 202 4.42 14.73 6.71
N ALA A 203 4.96 14.18 7.81
CA ALA A 203 4.76 14.71 9.15
C ALA A 203 5.40 16.09 9.38
N ASP A 204 6.45 16.39 8.63
CA ASP A 204 7.21 17.64 8.67
C ASP A 204 6.77 18.66 7.60
N GLY A 205 5.79 18.31 6.79
CA GLY A 205 5.30 19.16 5.71
C GLY A 205 6.27 19.31 4.53
N GLN A 206 7.35 18.51 4.45
CA GLN A 206 8.34 18.61 3.36
C GLN A 206 7.88 17.93 2.07
N GLY A 207 6.74 17.23 2.12
CA GLY A 207 6.24 16.47 0.98
C GLY A 207 7.10 15.26 0.63
N LEU A 208 6.83 14.69 -0.53
CA LEU A 208 7.60 13.59 -1.09
C LEU A 208 7.84 13.87 -2.58
N PRO A 209 8.87 14.64 -2.93
CA PRO A 209 9.11 15.10 -4.31
C PRO A 209 9.25 13.96 -5.32
N ALA A 210 9.84 12.83 -4.92
CA ALA A 210 9.95 11.63 -5.76
C ALA A 210 8.60 11.04 -6.17
N ALA A 211 7.55 11.24 -5.35
CA ALA A 211 6.18 10.86 -5.64
C ALA A 211 5.31 12.05 -6.11
N GLN A 212 5.96 13.18 -6.44
CA GLN A 212 5.33 14.43 -6.90
C GLN A 212 4.38 15.09 -5.88
N PHE A 213 4.59 14.81 -4.59
CA PHE A 213 3.89 15.52 -3.52
C PHE A 213 4.72 16.72 -3.08
N PRO A 214 4.25 17.96 -3.31
CA PRO A 214 4.99 19.17 -3.00
C PRO A 214 5.12 19.41 -1.49
N PRO A 215 6.15 20.14 -1.03
CA PRO A 215 6.22 20.62 0.33
C PRO A 215 5.13 21.67 0.59
N ILE A 216 4.55 21.63 1.79
CA ILE A 216 3.69 22.69 2.31
C ILE A 216 4.40 23.53 3.36
N ALA A 217 5.42 22.97 4.02
CA ALA A 217 6.25 23.72 4.95
C ALA A 217 6.97 24.88 4.22
N LYS A 218 6.84 26.08 4.79
CA LYS A 218 7.38 27.34 4.25
C LYS A 218 6.90 27.67 2.82
N SER A 219 5.82 27.05 2.36
CA SER A 219 5.24 27.32 1.06
C SER A 219 4.35 28.57 1.09
N ASN A 220 4.49 29.42 0.08
CA ASN A 220 3.61 30.56 -0.12
C ASN A 220 2.16 30.16 -0.46
N TRP A 221 1.93 28.90 -0.83
CA TRP A 221 0.60 28.34 -1.02
C TRP A 221 -0.15 28.17 0.30
N VAL A 222 0.58 27.94 1.40
CA VAL A 222 0.03 27.77 2.75
C VAL A 222 0.07 29.09 3.55
N SER A 223 1.21 29.77 3.53
CA SER A 223 1.41 31.02 4.27
C SER A 223 0.89 32.29 3.58
N GLY A 224 0.37 32.13 2.37
CA GLY A 224 -0.15 33.25 1.58
C GLY A 224 -1.61 33.59 1.89
N ASN A 225 -2.46 33.61 0.85
CA ASN A 225 -3.88 33.92 1.02
C ASN A 225 -4.65 32.76 1.68
N PRO A 226 -5.26 32.96 2.88
CA PRO A 226 -5.98 31.92 3.60
C PRO A 226 -7.21 31.40 2.84
N GLU A 227 -7.92 32.23 2.10
CA GLU A 227 -9.07 31.81 1.29
C GLU A 227 -8.64 30.82 0.21
N ARG A 228 -7.49 31.06 -0.44
CA ARG A 228 -6.92 30.10 -1.40
C ARG A 228 -6.62 28.76 -0.75
N LEU A 229 -6.01 28.75 0.45
CA LEU A 229 -5.71 27.53 1.18
C LEU A 229 -6.98 26.75 1.53
N ILE A 230 -8.02 27.42 2.03
CA ILE A 230 -9.31 26.82 2.34
C ILE A 230 -9.93 26.20 1.06
N ARG A 231 -9.96 26.94 -0.04
CA ARG A 231 -10.49 26.44 -1.31
C ARG A 231 -9.72 25.24 -1.84
N LEU A 232 -8.39 25.22 -1.73
CA LEU A 232 -7.56 24.07 -2.11
C LEU A 232 -7.88 22.84 -1.25
N SER A 233 -8.03 23.02 0.04
CA SER A 233 -8.38 21.92 0.95
C SER A 233 -9.76 21.36 0.65
N LEU A 234 -10.75 22.20 0.41
CA LEU A 234 -12.13 21.77 0.14
C LEU A 234 -12.33 21.19 -1.25
N HIS A 235 -11.68 21.74 -2.27
CA HIS A 235 -11.93 21.37 -3.67
C HIS A 235 -10.83 20.53 -4.31
N GLY A 236 -9.69 20.38 -3.63
CA GLY A 236 -8.51 19.73 -4.19
C GLY A 236 -7.81 20.60 -5.23
N LEU A 237 -6.79 20.04 -5.84
CA LEU A 237 -6.01 20.70 -6.88
C LEU A 237 -5.57 19.70 -7.94
N MET A 238 -5.68 20.06 -9.20
CA MET A 238 -5.18 19.27 -10.33
C MET A 238 -4.51 20.18 -11.34
N GLY A 239 -3.46 19.67 -11.98
CA GLY A 239 -2.68 20.39 -12.97
C GLY A 239 -1.31 20.85 -12.47
N PRO A 240 -0.50 21.43 -13.38
CA PRO A 240 0.87 21.82 -13.05
C PRO A 240 0.89 23.03 -12.09
N ILE A 241 1.79 22.95 -11.11
CA ILE A 241 2.03 24.04 -10.14
C ILE A 241 3.52 24.23 -9.92
N GLU A 242 3.85 25.37 -9.36
CA GLU A 242 5.20 25.66 -8.86
C GLU A 242 5.13 25.93 -7.35
N VAL A 243 5.97 25.24 -6.58
CA VAL A 243 6.07 25.39 -5.13
C VAL A 243 7.51 25.58 -4.75
N ASN A 244 7.83 26.68 -4.09
CA ASN A 244 9.21 27.02 -3.66
C ASN A 244 10.23 26.95 -4.81
N GLY A 245 9.86 27.38 -6.03
CA GLY A 245 10.73 27.35 -7.22
C GLY A 245 10.85 26.00 -7.91
N VAL A 246 10.16 24.94 -7.41
CA VAL A 246 10.13 23.61 -8.03
C VAL A 246 8.82 23.40 -8.76
N LYS A 247 8.90 22.95 -10.02
CA LYS A 247 7.72 22.63 -10.84
C LYS A 247 7.24 21.21 -10.59
N TYR A 248 5.95 21.08 -10.33
CA TYR A 248 5.24 19.81 -10.18
C TYR A 248 4.26 19.66 -11.34
N PRO A 249 4.33 18.57 -12.13
CA PRO A 249 3.53 18.45 -13.36
C PRO A 249 2.03 18.20 -13.11
N GLY A 250 1.62 17.95 -11.86
CA GLY A 250 0.21 17.81 -11.50
C GLY A 250 -0.42 16.49 -11.97
N GLN A 251 0.38 15.45 -12.17
CA GLN A 251 -0.12 14.12 -12.55
C GLN A 251 -0.85 13.42 -11.40
N VAL A 252 -0.50 13.76 -10.16
CA VAL A 252 -1.17 13.28 -8.97
C VAL A 252 -2.03 14.40 -8.41
N PRO A 253 -3.37 14.30 -8.46
CA PRO A 253 -4.25 15.33 -7.95
C PRO A 253 -4.23 15.36 -6.42
N MET A 254 -4.29 16.54 -5.83
CA MET A 254 -4.61 16.70 -4.40
C MET A 254 -6.10 16.38 -4.19
N THR A 255 -6.40 15.51 -3.25
CA THR A 255 -7.77 15.10 -2.94
C THR A 255 -8.58 16.25 -2.35
N ALA A 256 -9.87 16.35 -2.71
CA ALA A 256 -10.82 17.28 -2.14
C ALA A 256 -11.38 16.75 -0.81
N PHE A 257 -11.46 17.60 0.20
CA PHE A 257 -11.95 17.26 1.55
C PHE A 257 -13.32 17.91 1.85
N LYS A 258 -14.22 17.96 0.86
CA LYS A 258 -15.57 18.53 1.01
C LYS A 258 -16.45 17.84 2.05
N GLY A 259 -16.11 16.61 2.45
CA GLY A 259 -16.87 15.82 3.39
C GLY A 259 -16.39 15.93 4.83
N LEU A 260 -15.47 16.83 5.14
CA LEU A 260 -15.13 17.14 6.51
C LEU A 260 -16.31 17.85 7.19
N SER A 261 -16.59 17.52 8.45
CA SER A 261 -17.54 18.25 9.26
C SER A 261 -17.00 19.64 9.63
N ASP A 262 -17.88 20.54 10.01
CA ASP A 262 -17.52 21.91 10.40
C ASP A 262 -16.92 21.96 11.84
N ASP A 263 -16.75 20.79 12.50
CA ASP A 263 -16.19 20.67 13.85
C ASP A 263 -14.66 20.68 13.89
#